data_b60443e037791cccbb7d6ff729ca7b2b
#
_entry.id   b60443e037791cccbb7d6ff729ca7b2b
#
_cell.length_a   1.000
_cell.length_b   1.000
_cell.length_c   1.000
_cell.angle_alpha   90.00
_cell.angle_beta   90.00
_cell.angle_gamma   90.00
#
_symmetry.space_group_name_H-M   'P 1'
#
loop_
_entity.id
_entity.type
_entity.pdbx_description
1 polymer ?
#
loop_
_entity_poly.entity_id
_entity_poly.type
_entity_poly.pdbx_seq_one_letter_code
_entity_poly.pdbx_strand_id
1 'polypeptide(L)'
;VGNYGIYCPLCGNELTVREYRVDNGYAQFNKKDTALECVLDNVRSSYNVGSIFRSASAFSVARLFLCGFTPTPDQAKVRKTSLGAEKFVLWSHEPNALQLIQQKKEQGYQIIAIEASLSAQSLLDWSIKSGEQKVLLIFGNEIFGIDPEIRAFSDALLQIPITGDKKSLNVAAAFSISVFYFSSCLS
;
A
#
# COMPACT_ATOMS: atom_id res chain seq x y z
N VAL A 1 -13.85 -21.05 -14.62
CA VAL A 1 -13.86 -20.03 -15.67
C VAL A 1 -15.33 -19.78 -15.97
N GLY A 2 -15.96 -18.81 -15.27
CA GLY A 2 -17.34 -18.43 -15.52
C GLY A 2 -17.40 -17.67 -16.84
N ASN A 3 -18.22 -18.16 -17.79
CA ASN A 3 -18.64 -17.36 -18.93
C ASN A 3 -19.39 -16.13 -18.44
N TYR A 4 -18.70 -15.02 -18.31
CA TYR A 4 -19.36 -13.72 -18.25
C TYR A 4 -19.95 -13.48 -19.63
N GLY A 5 -21.30 -13.37 -19.67
CA GLY A 5 -22.03 -13.25 -20.91
C GLY A 5 -21.51 -12.13 -21.79
N ILE A 6 -21.33 -12.47 -23.05
CA ILE A 6 -20.93 -11.53 -24.11
C ILE A 6 -22.06 -10.53 -24.46
N TYR A 7 -23.16 -10.52 -23.71
CA TYR A 7 -24.32 -9.68 -23.95
C TYR A 7 -24.53 -8.64 -22.85
N CYS A 8 -24.88 -7.44 -23.26
CA CYS A 8 -25.22 -6.36 -22.32
C CYS A 8 -26.46 -6.76 -21.49
N PRO A 9 -26.41 -6.74 -20.15
CA PRO A 9 -27.56 -7.13 -19.32
C PRO A 9 -28.74 -6.15 -19.40
N LEU A 10 -28.53 -4.94 -19.92
CA LEU A 10 -29.59 -3.94 -20.06
C LEU A 10 -30.28 -3.94 -21.41
N CYS A 11 -29.58 -4.20 -22.51
CA CYS A 11 -30.15 -4.13 -23.85
C CYS A 11 -30.04 -5.45 -24.66
N GLY A 12 -29.39 -6.49 -24.13
CA GLY A 12 -29.20 -7.77 -24.77
C GLY A 12 -28.27 -7.77 -25.98
N ASN A 13 -27.67 -6.65 -26.35
CA ASN A 13 -26.74 -6.58 -27.46
C ASN A 13 -25.43 -7.32 -27.15
N GLU A 14 -24.85 -7.94 -28.17
CA GLU A 14 -23.54 -8.54 -28.07
C GLU A 14 -22.47 -7.50 -27.77
N LEU A 15 -21.70 -7.71 -26.70
CA LEU A 15 -20.58 -6.86 -26.33
C LEU A 15 -19.37 -7.30 -27.14
N THR A 16 -18.99 -6.50 -28.12
CA THR A 16 -17.68 -6.65 -28.76
C THR A 16 -16.61 -6.38 -27.72
N VAL A 17 -15.92 -7.43 -27.27
CA VAL A 17 -14.71 -7.32 -26.48
C VAL A 17 -13.67 -6.64 -27.37
N ARG A 18 -13.56 -5.32 -27.28
CA ARG A 18 -12.36 -4.66 -27.76
C ARG A 18 -11.27 -5.05 -26.78
N GLU A 19 -10.34 -5.87 -27.23
CA GLU A 19 -9.07 -6.02 -26.53
C GLU A 19 -8.46 -4.62 -26.47
N TYR A 20 -8.61 -3.94 -25.32
CA TYR A 20 -7.76 -2.83 -25.01
C TYR A 20 -6.40 -3.44 -24.75
N ARG A 21 -5.60 -3.60 -25.80
CA ARG A 21 -4.15 -3.56 -25.63
C ARG A 21 -3.90 -2.17 -25.08
N VAL A 22 -3.76 -2.08 -23.78
CA VAL A 22 -3.07 -0.97 -23.17
C VAL A 22 -1.64 -1.12 -23.67
N ASP A 23 -1.35 -0.51 -24.84
CA ASP A 23 0.03 -0.20 -25.18
C ASP A 23 0.53 0.54 -23.94
N ASN A 24 1.50 -0.07 -23.25
CA ASN A 24 2.11 0.47 -22.06
C ASN A 24 2.92 1.72 -22.40
N GLY A 25 2.27 2.70 -23.02
CA GLY A 25 2.75 4.06 -23.19
C GLY A 25 2.72 4.87 -21.89
N TYR A 26 2.50 4.21 -20.76
CA TYR A 26 2.84 4.78 -19.47
C TYR A 26 4.35 4.96 -19.47
N ALA A 27 4.77 6.22 -19.34
CA ALA A 27 6.15 6.56 -19.10
C ALA A 27 6.74 5.49 -18.17
N GLN A 28 7.72 4.75 -18.67
CA GLN A 28 8.54 3.92 -17.83
C GLN A 28 9.24 4.92 -16.92
N PHE A 29 8.64 5.18 -15.75
CA PHE A 29 9.38 5.83 -14.69
C PHE A 29 10.62 4.97 -14.51
N ASN A 30 11.77 5.52 -14.84
CA ASN A 30 13.04 4.83 -14.69
C ASN A 30 13.06 4.33 -13.25
N LYS A 31 12.98 3.01 -13.09
CA LYS A 31 13.03 2.34 -11.80
C LYS A 31 14.42 2.60 -11.26
N LYS A 32 14.60 3.72 -10.54
CA LYS A 32 15.81 3.91 -9.73
C LYS A 32 15.83 2.76 -8.72
N ASP A 33 17.02 2.37 -8.25
CA ASP A 33 17.23 1.33 -7.24
C ASP A 33 16.65 1.74 -5.85
N THR A 34 15.50 2.38 -5.85
CA THR A 34 14.78 2.84 -4.67
C THR A 34 13.92 1.71 -4.13
N ALA A 35 14.14 1.35 -2.86
CA ALA A 35 13.32 0.34 -2.21
C ALA A 35 12.20 1.03 -1.41
N LEU A 36 11.01 1.12 -2.01
CA LEU A 36 9.79 1.43 -1.27
C LEU A 36 9.19 0.13 -0.77
N GLU A 37 9.26 -0.09 0.54
CA GLU A 37 8.65 -1.24 1.20
C GLU A 37 7.55 -0.78 2.16
N CYS A 38 6.59 -1.65 2.48
CA CYS A 38 5.47 -1.28 3.34
C CYS A 38 5.18 -2.37 4.38
N VAL A 39 4.82 -1.93 5.58
CA VAL A 39 4.33 -2.75 6.70
C VAL A 39 2.84 -2.53 6.86
N LEU A 40 2.09 -3.62 6.95
CA LEU A 40 0.69 -3.64 7.38
C LEU A 40 0.65 -4.24 8.78
N ASP A 41 0.55 -3.38 9.79
CA ASP A 41 0.55 -3.81 11.18
C ASP A 41 -0.88 -4.05 11.68
N ASN A 42 -1.21 -5.33 11.87
CA ASN A 42 -2.50 -5.75 12.41
C ASN A 42 -3.72 -5.22 11.63
N VAL A 43 -3.62 -5.09 10.29
CA VAL A 43 -4.75 -4.75 9.42
C VAL A 43 -5.75 -5.90 9.43
N ARG A 44 -7.02 -5.61 9.74
CA ARG A 44 -8.05 -6.64 9.99
C ARG A 44 -8.73 -7.15 8.72
N SER A 45 -8.99 -6.25 7.80
CA SER A 45 -9.85 -6.54 6.66
C SER A 45 -9.10 -7.21 5.53
N SER A 46 -9.44 -8.47 5.22
CA SER A 46 -8.94 -9.17 4.03
C SER A 46 -9.24 -8.43 2.73
N TYR A 47 -10.33 -7.66 2.68
CA TYR A 47 -10.68 -6.83 1.51
C TYR A 47 -9.73 -5.64 1.36
N ASN A 48 -9.35 -5.00 2.49
CA ASN A 48 -8.37 -3.93 2.48
C ASN A 48 -7.00 -4.46 2.03
N VAL A 49 -6.56 -5.59 2.59
CA VAL A 49 -5.29 -6.22 2.20
C VAL A 49 -5.24 -6.56 0.71
N GLY A 50 -6.31 -7.17 0.17
CA GLY A 50 -6.36 -7.45 -1.26
C GLY A 50 -6.34 -6.18 -2.14
N SER A 51 -7.03 -5.11 -1.73
CA SER A 51 -6.96 -3.80 -2.40
C SER A 51 -5.56 -3.19 -2.33
N ILE A 52 -4.89 -3.33 -1.18
CA ILE A 52 -3.50 -2.87 -0.97
C ILE A 52 -2.54 -3.58 -1.92
N PHE A 53 -2.67 -4.89 -2.13
CA PHE A 53 -1.84 -5.62 -3.11
C PHE A 53 -1.98 -5.03 -4.52
N ARG A 54 -3.19 -4.63 -4.92
CA ARG A 54 -3.41 -3.99 -6.23
C ARG A 54 -2.67 -2.67 -6.35
N SER A 55 -2.77 -1.81 -5.34
CA SER A 55 -2.07 -0.52 -5.32
C SER A 55 -0.54 -0.71 -5.24
N ALA A 56 -0.08 -1.67 -4.43
CA ALA A 56 1.33 -2.01 -4.31
C ALA A 56 1.93 -2.46 -5.66
N SER A 57 1.19 -3.29 -6.40
CA SER A 57 1.59 -3.71 -7.75
C SER A 57 1.60 -2.53 -8.74
N ALA A 58 0.59 -1.66 -8.69
CA ALA A 58 0.47 -0.52 -9.59
C ALA A 58 1.59 0.52 -9.41
N PHE A 59 2.05 0.71 -8.17
CA PHE A 59 3.09 1.70 -7.82
C PHE A 59 4.46 1.09 -7.53
N SER A 60 4.70 -0.15 -7.97
CA SER A 60 6.00 -0.83 -7.87
C SER A 60 6.56 -0.88 -6.45
N VAL A 61 5.70 -1.07 -5.44
CA VAL A 61 6.15 -1.36 -4.07
C VAL A 61 6.98 -2.63 -4.09
N ALA A 62 8.21 -2.56 -3.56
CA ALA A 62 9.16 -3.66 -3.65
C ALA A 62 8.74 -4.86 -2.79
N ARG A 63 8.18 -4.60 -1.60
CA ARG A 63 7.72 -5.66 -0.69
C ARG A 63 6.62 -5.17 0.26
N LEU A 64 5.69 -6.07 0.58
CA LEU A 64 4.71 -5.92 1.66
C LEU A 64 5.04 -6.87 2.81
N PHE A 65 5.12 -6.35 4.03
CA PHE A 65 5.21 -7.12 5.26
C PHE A 65 3.84 -7.14 5.93
N LEU A 66 3.25 -8.32 6.06
CA LEU A 66 1.95 -8.54 6.67
C LEU A 66 2.18 -8.95 8.12
N CYS A 67 2.05 -7.99 9.05
CA CYS A 67 2.47 -8.23 10.44
C CYS A 67 1.30 -8.61 11.35
N GLY A 68 1.62 -9.41 12.39
CA GLY A 68 0.67 -9.84 13.39
C GLY A 68 -0.47 -10.68 12.81
N PHE A 69 -1.71 -10.26 13.02
CA PHE A 69 -2.90 -10.97 12.49
C PHE A 69 -3.37 -10.47 11.12
N THR A 70 -2.56 -9.67 10.44
CA THR A 70 -2.89 -9.21 9.07
C THR A 70 -3.12 -10.40 8.14
N PRO A 71 -4.28 -10.48 7.45
CA PRO A 71 -4.59 -11.58 6.54
C PRO A 71 -3.58 -11.70 5.40
N THR A 72 -3.21 -12.94 5.06
CA THR A 72 -2.28 -13.23 3.97
C THR A 72 -3.00 -13.67 2.68
N PRO A 73 -2.32 -13.67 1.52
CA PRO A 73 -2.85 -14.21 0.27
C PRO A 73 -3.21 -15.71 0.30
N ASP A 74 -2.82 -16.45 1.36
CA ASP A 74 -3.29 -17.83 1.57
C ASP A 74 -4.79 -17.88 1.80
N GLN A 75 -5.38 -16.78 2.28
CA GLN A 75 -6.82 -16.67 2.47
C GLN A 75 -7.53 -16.31 1.14
N ALA A 76 -8.56 -17.09 0.79
CA ALA A 76 -9.35 -16.88 -0.43
C ALA A 76 -9.97 -15.47 -0.52
N LYS A 77 -10.33 -14.86 0.62
CA LYS A 77 -10.90 -13.50 0.65
C LYS A 77 -9.89 -12.43 0.19
N VAL A 78 -8.61 -12.58 0.52
CA VAL A 78 -7.55 -11.69 0.03
C VAL A 78 -7.39 -11.85 -1.48
N ARG A 79 -7.24 -13.10 -1.97
CA ARG A 79 -7.12 -13.38 -3.41
C ARG A 79 -8.29 -12.89 -4.23
N LYS A 80 -9.50 -12.95 -3.68
CA LYS A 80 -10.71 -12.46 -4.38
C LYS A 80 -10.66 -10.96 -4.66
N THR A 81 -10.00 -10.18 -3.80
CA THR A 81 -9.93 -8.71 -3.94
C THR A 81 -8.60 -8.22 -4.52
N SER A 82 -7.52 -8.97 -4.38
CA SER A 82 -6.23 -8.65 -5.02
C SER A 82 -6.23 -8.91 -6.53
N LEU A 83 -7.16 -9.77 -7.03
CA LEU A 83 -7.31 -10.10 -8.46
C LEU A 83 -5.99 -10.54 -9.11
N GLY A 84 -5.15 -11.27 -8.39
CA GLY A 84 -3.88 -11.79 -8.88
C GLY A 84 -2.67 -10.87 -8.65
N ALA A 85 -2.87 -9.64 -8.14
CA ALA A 85 -1.78 -8.71 -7.87
C ALA A 85 -0.77 -9.24 -6.84
N GLU A 86 -1.20 -10.13 -5.94
CA GLU A 86 -0.34 -10.79 -4.94
C GLU A 86 0.78 -11.66 -5.55
N LYS A 87 0.68 -11.98 -6.83
CA LYS A 87 1.71 -12.73 -7.57
C LYS A 87 2.85 -11.84 -8.07
N PHE A 88 2.64 -10.53 -8.11
CA PHE A 88 3.57 -9.55 -8.66
C PHE A 88 4.25 -8.67 -7.61
N VAL A 89 3.83 -8.80 -6.35
CA VAL A 89 4.40 -8.08 -5.21
C VAL A 89 5.04 -9.08 -4.27
N LEU A 90 6.32 -8.89 -3.94
CA LEU A 90 6.94 -9.71 -2.89
C LEU A 90 6.26 -9.44 -1.56
N TRP A 91 5.99 -10.48 -0.81
CA TRP A 91 5.40 -10.34 0.52
C TRP A 91 5.92 -11.41 1.47
N SER A 92 5.85 -11.13 2.77
CA SER A 92 6.07 -12.09 3.84
C SER A 92 5.12 -11.82 5.00
N HIS A 93 4.88 -12.85 5.82
CA HIS A 93 4.17 -12.69 7.08
C HIS A 93 5.19 -12.63 8.21
N GLU A 94 5.07 -11.61 9.07
CA GLU A 94 5.98 -11.36 10.18
C GLU A 94 5.17 -11.29 11.48
N PRO A 95 5.49 -12.10 12.48
CA PRO A 95 4.72 -12.14 13.73
C PRO A 95 4.88 -10.85 14.56
N ASN A 96 5.99 -10.13 14.43
CA ASN A 96 6.32 -8.95 15.22
C ASN A 96 6.78 -7.78 14.32
N ALA A 97 5.90 -6.78 14.19
CA ALA A 97 6.18 -5.60 13.37
C ALA A 97 7.35 -4.78 13.93
N LEU A 98 7.41 -4.56 15.24
CA LEU A 98 8.47 -3.74 15.85
C LEU A 98 9.85 -4.34 15.60
N GLN A 99 10.02 -5.64 15.79
CA GLN A 99 11.28 -6.32 15.52
C GLN A 99 11.71 -6.19 14.04
N LEU A 100 10.78 -6.37 13.11
CA LEU A 100 11.03 -6.15 11.68
C LEU A 100 11.49 -4.72 11.42
N ILE A 101 10.77 -3.73 11.97
CA ILE A 101 11.06 -2.31 11.75
C ILE A 101 12.44 -1.93 12.29
N GLN A 102 12.84 -2.48 13.45
CA GLN A 102 14.18 -2.28 14.00
C GLN A 102 15.25 -2.80 13.04
N GLN A 103 15.10 -4.02 12.53
CA GLN A 103 16.02 -4.60 11.54
C GLN A 103 16.09 -3.76 10.26
N LYS A 104 14.95 -3.23 9.79
CA LYS A 104 14.93 -2.37 8.60
C LYS A 104 15.63 -1.04 8.83
N LYS A 105 15.50 -0.45 10.02
CA LYS A 105 16.22 0.76 10.38
C LYS A 105 17.74 0.53 10.39
N GLU A 106 18.20 -0.61 10.92
CA GLU A 106 19.61 -1.02 10.88
C GLU A 106 20.12 -1.21 9.43
N GLN A 107 19.24 -1.61 8.49
CA GLN A 107 19.53 -1.73 7.06
C GLN A 107 19.51 -0.39 6.32
N GLY A 108 19.31 0.73 7.03
CA GLY A 108 19.31 2.09 6.48
C GLY A 108 17.99 2.52 5.84
N TYR A 109 16.85 1.89 6.21
CA TYR A 109 15.54 2.38 5.81
C TYR A 109 15.13 3.57 6.66
N GLN A 110 14.58 4.59 6.00
CA GLN A 110 13.82 5.64 6.67
C GLN A 110 12.44 5.09 7.04
N ILE A 111 12.12 5.14 8.32
CA ILE A 111 10.89 4.57 8.88
C ILE A 111 9.83 5.65 8.99
N ILE A 112 8.74 5.53 8.24
CA ILE A 112 7.69 6.54 8.15
C ILE A 112 6.34 5.92 8.52
N ALA A 113 5.74 6.40 9.59
CA ALA A 113 4.40 6.03 10.02
C ALA A 113 3.35 6.91 9.34
N ILE A 114 2.32 6.30 8.76
CA ILE A 114 1.20 7.00 8.09
C ILE A 114 -0.05 6.87 8.96
N GLU A 115 -0.43 7.95 9.62
CA GLU A 115 -1.59 7.96 10.53
C GLU A 115 -2.19 9.37 10.64
N ALA A 116 -3.52 9.46 10.67
CA ALA A 116 -4.22 10.71 10.96
C ALA A 116 -4.08 11.07 12.45
N SER A 117 -3.27 12.07 12.77
CA SER A 117 -2.98 12.51 14.13
C SER A 117 -2.70 14.01 14.16
N LEU A 118 -3.07 14.68 15.26
CA LEU A 118 -2.77 16.11 15.46
C LEU A 118 -1.26 16.39 15.52
N SER A 119 -0.44 15.41 15.88
CA SER A 119 1.01 15.53 15.91
C SER A 119 1.69 15.15 14.61
N ALA A 120 0.93 14.66 13.62
CA ALA A 120 1.49 14.24 12.33
C ALA A 120 1.72 15.44 11.41
N GLN A 121 2.85 15.43 10.73
CA GLN A 121 3.14 16.38 9.65
C GLN A 121 2.34 16.04 8.41
N SER A 122 1.95 17.04 7.62
CA SER A 122 1.31 16.81 6.32
C SER A 122 2.24 16.04 5.38
N LEU A 123 1.68 15.02 4.72
CA LEU A 123 2.39 14.27 3.67
C LEU A 123 2.88 15.20 2.54
N LEU A 124 2.11 16.24 2.22
CA LEU A 124 2.46 17.19 1.14
C LEU A 124 3.62 18.11 1.48
N ASP A 125 3.89 18.32 2.76
CA ASP A 125 4.99 19.16 3.25
C ASP A 125 6.25 18.35 3.52
N TRP A 126 6.18 17.03 3.33
CA TRP A 126 7.31 16.13 3.52
C TRP A 126 8.13 16.01 2.26
N SER A 127 9.45 16.09 2.40
CA SER A 127 10.38 15.83 1.30
C SER A 127 11.37 14.74 1.70
N ILE A 128 11.63 13.82 0.79
CA ILE A 128 12.67 12.81 0.96
C ILE A 128 14.02 13.52 0.87
N LYS A 129 14.88 13.31 1.86
CA LYS A 129 16.23 13.88 1.84
C LYS A 129 17.03 13.29 0.69
N SER A 130 17.81 14.12 0.03
CA SER A 130 18.67 13.66 -1.08
C SER A 130 19.64 12.58 -0.59
N GLY A 131 19.65 11.42 -1.26
CA GLY A 131 20.46 10.25 -0.90
C GLY A 131 19.73 9.16 -0.11
N GLU A 132 18.54 9.42 0.43
CA GLU A 132 17.71 8.40 1.06
C GLU A 132 16.91 7.66 -0.02
N GLN A 133 17.33 6.42 -0.31
CA GLN A 133 16.72 5.61 -1.37
C GLN A 133 15.87 4.46 -0.84
N LYS A 134 15.87 4.25 0.48
CA LYS A 134 15.16 3.15 1.14
C LYS A 134 14.12 3.71 2.10
N VAL A 135 12.85 3.49 1.80
CA VAL A 135 11.72 3.96 2.61
C VAL A 135 10.85 2.78 3.03
N LEU A 136 10.53 2.72 4.31
CA LEU A 136 9.56 1.79 4.88
C LEU A 136 8.34 2.56 5.39
N LEU A 137 7.21 2.41 4.71
CA LEU A 137 5.94 2.99 5.14
C LEU A 137 5.21 2.02 6.07
N ILE A 138 4.64 2.54 7.15
CA ILE A 138 3.90 1.75 8.12
C ILE A 138 2.44 2.19 8.12
N PHE A 139 1.54 1.21 8.01
CA PHE A 139 0.09 1.37 8.09
C PHE A 139 -0.45 0.49 9.21
N GLY A 140 -1.19 1.08 10.12
CA GLY A 140 -1.71 0.40 11.29
C GLY A 140 -3.13 -0.15 11.14
N ASN A 141 -3.62 -0.65 12.25
CA ASN A 141 -4.96 -1.20 12.43
C ASN A 141 -6.05 -0.14 12.17
N GLU A 142 -7.16 -0.54 11.57
CA GLU A 142 -8.27 0.36 11.18
C GLU A 142 -8.99 1.02 12.38
N ILE A 143 -8.85 0.44 13.59
CA ILE A 143 -9.51 0.94 14.80
C ILE A 143 -8.50 1.60 15.74
N PHE A 144 -7.37 0.93 15.99
CA PHE A 144 -6.41 1.34 17.01
C PHE A 144 -5.26 2.18 16.43
N GLY A 145 -5.13 2.26 15.09
CA GLY A 145 -4.01 2.93 14.44
C GLY A 145 -2.71 2.13 14.54
N ILE A 146 -1.61 2.83 14.52
CA ILE A 146 -0.26 2.28 14.66
C ILE A 146 0.10 2.16 16.14
N ASP A 147 0.72 1.05 16.51
CA ASP A 147 1.19 0.82 17.88
C ASP A 147 2.06 2.01 18.37
N PRO A 148 1.83 2.50 19.62
CA PRO A 148 2.59 3.64 20.15
C PRO A 148 4.12 3.44 20.16
N GLU A 149 4.60 2.21 20.37
CA GLU A 149 6.05 1.91 20.34
C GLU A 149 6.59 2.03 18.90
N ILE A 150 5.84 1.54 17.91
CA ILE A 150 6.19 1.68 16.49
C ILE A 150 6.21 3.16 16.10
N ARG A 151 5.20 3.95 16.52
CA ARG A 151 5.18 5.40 16.26
C ARG A 151 6.39 6.11 16.86
N ALA A 152 6.71 5.81 18.12
CA ALA A 152 7.86 6.43 18.80
C ALA A 152 9.19 6.06 18.15
N PHE A 153 9.27 4.89 17.52
CA PHE A 153 10.48 4.42 16.84
C PHE A 153 10.61 4.96 15.40
N SER A 154 9.52 5.45 14.82
CA SER A 154 9.49 5.98 13.45
C SER A 154 10.27 7.30 13.35
N ASP A 155 10.92 7.53 12.20
CA ASP A 155 11.67 8.75 11.92
C ASP A 155 10.75 9.92 11.60
N ALA A 156 9.54 9.62 11.10
CA ALA A 156 8.48 10.60 10.86
C ALA A 156 7.10 9.99 11.06
N LEU A 157 6.17 10.84 11.50
CA LEU A 157 4.74 10.57 11.53
C LEU A 157 4.05 11.52 10.55
N LEU A 158 3.47 10.97 9.48
CA LEU A 158 2.86 11.75 8.42
C LEU A 158 1.36 11.46 8.31
N GLN A 159 0.59 12.46 7.90
CA GLN A 159 -0.82 12.33 7.60
C GLN A 159 -1.17 12.84 6.22
N ILE A 160 -2.17 12.22 5.61
CA ILE A 160 -2.79 12.73 4.40
C ILE A 160 -3.73 13.87 4.81
N PRO A 161 -3.58 15.10 4.27
CA PRO A 161 -4.48 16.20 4.59
C PRO A 161 -5.92 15.86 4.18
N ILE A 162 -6.85 15.96 5.11
CA ILE A 162 -8.27 15.74 4.88
C ILE A 162 -9.00 17.06 5.08
N THR A 163 -9.75 17.50 4.07
CA THR A 163 -10.49 18.77 4.08
C THR A 163 -11.98 18.60 4.35
N GLY A 164 -12.48 17.37 4.40
CA GLY A 164 -13.88 17.05 4.65
C GLY A 164 -14.18 16.72 6.12
N ASP A 165 -15.43 16.34 6.40
CA ASP A 165 -15.92 16.05 7.77
C ASP A 165 -15.36 14.76 8.39
N LYS A 166 -14.80 13.87 7.59
CA LYS A 166 -14.20 12.61 8.07
C LYS A 166 -12.83 12.88 8.67
N LYS A 167 -12.54 12.19 9.78
CA LYS A 167 -11.25 12.33 10.49
C LYS A 167 -10.16 11.41 10.00
N SER A 168 -10.52 10.37 9.24
CA SER A 168 -9.58 9.38 8.71
C SER A 168 -10.08 8.79 7.40
N LEU A 169 -9.17 8.23 6.62
CA LEU A 169 -9.42 7.45 5.41
C LEU A 169 -9.44 5.95 5.74
N ASN A 170 -10.08 5.18 4.87
CA ASN A 170 -9.87 3.74 4.83
C ASN A 170 -8.39 3.43 4.61
N VAL A 171 -7.85 2.41 5.29
CA VAL A 171 -6.42 2.08 5.24
C VAL A 171 -5.92 1.77 3.83
N ALA A 172 -6.73 1.12 2.97
CA ALA A 172 -6.34 0.85 1.59
C ALA A 172 -6.32 2.15 0.74
N ALA A 173 -7.20 3.11 1.02
CA ALA A 173 -7.15 4.42 0.38
C ALA A 173 -5.93 5.22 0.85
N ALA A 174 -5.67 5.25 2.15
CA ALA A 174 -4.48 5.90 2.71
C ALA A 174 -3.20 5.28 2.14
N PHE A 175 -3.14 3.97 2.05
CA PHE A 175 -2.03 3.25 1.40
C PHE A 175 -1.82 3.72 -0.04
N SER A 176 -2.88 3.72 -0.86
CA SER A 176 -2.79 4.06 -2.28
C SER A 176 -2.28 5.48 -2.51
N ILE A 177 -2.76 6.45 -1.73
CA ILE A 177 -2.33 7.85 -1.81
C ILE A 177 -0.86 7.97 -1.39
N SER A 178 -0.48 7.33 -0.28
CA SER A 178 0.88 7.41 0.24
C SER A 178 1.90 6.77 -0.71
N VAL A 179 1.63 5.56 -1.21
CA VAL A 179 2.58 4.89 -2.12
C VAL A 179 2.67 5.61 -3.47
N PHE A 180 1.58 6.22 -3.97
CA PHE A 180 1.63 7.10 -5.14
C PHE A 180 2.56 8.29 -4.90
N TYR A 181 2.39 8.99 -3.77
CA TYR A 181 3.25 10.12 -3.41
C TYR A 181 4.72 9.72 -3.33
N PHE A 182 5.03 8.69 -2.54
CA PHE A 182 6.41 8.25 -2.34
C PHE A 182 7.04 7.68 -3.61
N SER A 183 6.30 6.93 -4.42
CA SER A 183 6.80 6.44 -5.70
C SER A 183 7.15 7.58 -6.67
N SER A 184 6.39 8.68 -6.66
CA SER A 184 6.68 9.86 -7.48
C SER A 184 7.87 10.68 -6.98
N CYS A 185 8.12 10.71 -5.66
CA CYS A 185 9.27 11.40 -5.07
C CYS A 185 10.59 10.60 -5.21
N LEU A 186 10.50 9.28 -5.28
CA LEU A 186 11.64 8.36 -5.40
C LEU A 186 12.04 8.09 -6.86
N SER A 187 11.24 8.57 -7.82
CA SER A 187 11.43 8.37 -9.28
C SER A 187 12.54 9.22 -9.88
#